data_2b7882adbb5cba986fa2796652d6aa19
#
_entry.id   2b7882adbb5cba986fa2796652d6aa19
#
_cell.length_a   1.000
_cell.length_b   1.000
_cell.length_c   1.000
_cell.angle_alpha   90.00
_cell.angle_beta   90.00
_cell.angle_gamma   90.00
#
_symmetry.space_group_name_H-M   'P 1'
#
loop_
_entity.id
_entity.type
_entity.pdbx_description
1 polymer ?
#
loop_
_entity_poly.entity_id
_entity_poly.type
_entity_poly.pdbx_seq_one_letter_code
_entity_poly.pdbx_strand_id
1 'polypeptide(L)'
;MSTQVIMAQALLGLNVGVFYAMLSLGLAVIFGLLNIINFAHGAMYMLGAFIALIGYSMLEEWFGISMEIGFWPSLIVAPLFVGILGVIIERTMLKRLYELDHIYGLLLTFGITLILQGLFSNYFNVSGTPYPGQPESLSGVLNLGFMYFPTYRLFAIVFSIVVCFATWYVIEHTRLGSRLRAGVENPQLTQAFGLNVPLMITLTFGFGCALAGLAGVLAAPIYSVSPLMGADLIIVVFAVVVIGGMGSIMGAILSGLALGLVEGLTKVIYPPAASTVIFFLMVLVLLFRPAGLFGKEK
;
A
#
# COMPACT_ATOMS: atom_id res chain seq x y z
N MET A 1 -6.10 -29.97 15.15
CA MET A 1 -5.97 -28.48 15.20
C MET A 1 -7.20 -27.94 15.91
N SER A 2 -7.04 -27.04 16.89
CA SER A 2 -8.23 -26.45 17.54
C SER A 2 -8.83 -25.37 16.65
N THR A 3 -10.14 -25.30 16.57
CA THR A 3 -10.88 -24.28 15.82
C THR A 3 -10.45 -22.85 16.21
N GLN A 4 -10.10 -22.68 17.49
CA GLN A 4 -9.62 -21.40 18.04
C GLN A 4 -8.33 -20.92 17.35
N VAL A 5 -7.36 -21.82 17.08
CA VAL A 5 -6.11 -21.47 16.41
C VAL A 5 -6.36 -21.06 14.95
N ILE A 6 -7.27 -21.76 14.27
CA ILE A 6 -7.64 -21.40 12.87
C ILE A 6 -8.29 -20.03 12.82
N MET A 7 -9.24 -19.75 13.72
CA MET A 7 -9.90 -18.45 13.80
C MET A 7 -8.91 -17.31 14.14
N ALA A 8 -8.01 -17.56 15.10
CA ALA A 8 -6.98 -16.58 15.46
C ALA A 8 -6.04 -16.25 14.28
N GLN A 9 -5.57 -17.28 13.56
CA GLN A 9 -4.68 -17.09 12.42
C GLN A 9 -5.42 -16.49 11.22
N ALA A 10 -6.70 -16.78 11.02
CA ALA A 10 -7.52 -16.11 10.01
C ALA A 10 -7.62 -14.59 10.30
N LEU A 11 -7.85 -14.20 11.55
CA LEU A 11 -7.93 -12.79 11.93
C LEU A 11 -6.57 -12.07 11.81
N LEU A 12 -5.47 -12.75 12.18
CA LEU A 12 -4.11 -12.23 11.97
C LEU A 12 -3.77 -12.14 10.47
N GLY A 13 -4.19 -13.12 9.69
CA GLY A 13 -4.07 -13.11 8.23
C GLY A 13 -4.86 -11.96 7.60
N LEU A 14 -6.07 -11.68 8.09
CA LEU A 14 -6.85 -10.51 7.66
C LEU A 14 -6.12 -9.19 7.97
N ASN A 15 -5.48 -9.10 9.14
CA ASN A 15 -4.67 -7.92 9.49
C ASN A 15 -3.49 -7.71 8.51
N VAL A 16 -2.84 -8.76 8.04
CA VAL A 16 -1.82 -8.67 6.97
C VAL A 16 -2.49 -8.30 5.64
N GLY A 17 -3.61 -8.95 5.34
CA GLY A 17 -4.35 -8.77 4.08
C GLY A 17 -4.83 -7.34 3.84
N VAL A 18 -5.17 -6.58 4.89
CA VAL A 18 -5.58 -5.17 4.72
C VAL A 18 -4.42 -4.27 4.29
N PHE A 19 -3.19 -4.55 4.74
CA PHE A 19 -2.00 -3.84 4.25
C PHE A 19 -1.69 -4.22 2.80
N TYR A 20 -1.81 -5.51 2.45
CA TYR A 20 -1.71 -5.96 1.07
C TYR A 20 -2.75 -5.27 0.18
N ALA A 21 -4.01 -5.24 0.60
CA ALA A 21 -5.08 -4.59 -0.14
C ALA A 21 -4.83 -3.09 -0.34
N MET A 22 -4.40 -2.38 0.71
CA MET A 22 -4.20 -0.94 0.65
C MET A 22 -3.00 -0.55 -0.23
N LEU A 23 -1.88 -1.28 -0.09
CA LEU A 23 -0.71 -1.09 -0.95
C LEU A 23 -1.00 -1.46 -2.40
N SER A 24 -1.64 -2.62 -2.62
CA SER A 24 -2.01 -3.08 -3.96
C SER A 24 -3.01 -2.15 -4.63
N LEU A 25 -3.93 -1.58 -3.87
CA LEU A 25 -4.87 -0.57 -4.37
C LEU A 25 -4.13 0.66 -4.90
N GLY A 26 -3.19 1.22 -4.12
CA GLY A 26 -2.38 2.36 -4.55
C GLY A 26 -1.58 2.04 -5.83
N LEU A 27 -0.97 0.86 -5.89
CA LEU A 27 -0.24 0.40 -7.06
C LEU A 27 -1.17 0.12 -8.26
N ALA A 28 -2.36 -0.47 -8.05
CA ALA A 28 -3.34 -0.74 -9.09
C ALA A 28 -3.91 0.55 -9.70
N VAL A 29 -4.09 1.60 -8.89
CA VAL A 29 -4.49 2.93 -9.34
C VAL A 29 -3.42 3.54 -10.24
N ILE A 30 -2.15 3.46 -9.85
CA ILE A 30 -1.02 3.93 -10.66
C ILE A 30 -0.91 3.10 -11.94
N PHE A 31 -0.82 1.78 -11.81
CA PHE A 31 -0.60 0.89 -12.95
C PHE A 31 -1.78 0.89 -13.93
N GLY A 32 -3.01 0.85 -13.42
CA GLY A 32 -4.24 0.83 -14.25
C GLY A 32 -4.44 2.09 -15.09
N LEU A 33 -3.82 3.21 -14.69
CA LEU A 33 -3.94 4.48 -15.38
C LEU A 33 -2.68 4.86 -16.17
N LEU A 34 -1.51 4.39 -15.81
CA LEU A 34 -0.24 4.83 -16.39
C LEU A 34 0.50 3.71 -17.12
N ASN A 35 0.11 2.46 -16.94
CA ASN A 35 0.86 1.27 -17.38
C ASN A 35 2.34 1.26 -16.93
N ILE A 36 2.64 1.97 -15.84
CA ILE A 36 4.00 2.05 -15.28
C ILE A 36 4.09 1.20 -14.04
N ILE A 37 5.04 0.29 -14.04
CA ILE A 37 5.42 -0.48 -12.86
C ILE A 37 6.24 0.43 -11.95
N ASN A 38 5.69 0.76 -10.77
CA ASN A 38 6.34 1.65 -9.81
C ASN A 38 6.97 0.86 -8.65
N PHE A 39 8.27 0.55 -8.76
CA PHE A 39 9.01 -0.09 -7.65
C PHE A 39 9.19 0.84 -6.44
N ALA A 40 9.18 2.17 -6.64
CA ALA A 40 9.28 3.12 -5.54
C ALA A 40 8.06 3.09 -4.60
N HIS A 41 6.99 2.37 -4.96
CA HIS A 41 5.78 2.27 -4.14
C HIS A 41 6.05 1.67 -2.75
N GLY A 42 6.95 0.65 -2.67
CA GLY A 42 7.42 0.12 -1.39
C GLY A 42 8.22 1.15 -0.57
N ALA A 43 9.05 1.96 -1.22
CA ALA A 43 9.77 3.04 -0.56
C ALA A 43 8.82 4.15 -0.07
N MET A 44 7.70 4.42 -0.75
CA MET A 44 6.67 5.35 -0.28
C MET A 44 5.96 4.85 0.98
N TYR A 45 5.73 3.54 1.08
CA TYR A 45 5.23 2.90 2.31
C TYR A 45 6.23 3.07 3.46
N MET A 46 7.51 2.77 3.24
CA MET A 46 8.57 3.00 4.20
C MET A 46 8.61 4.47 4.67
N LEU A 47 8.57 5.43 3.73
CA LEU A 47 8.55 6.86 4.04
C LEU A 47 7.38 7.24 4.93
N GLY A 48 6.18 6.74 4.67
CA GLY A 48 5.01 6.98 5.51
C GLY A 48 5.24 6.56 6.96
N ALA A 49 5.82 5.37 7.18
CA ALA A 49 6.16 4.86 8.49
C ALA A 49 7.23 5.71 9.19
N PHE A 50 8.30 6.10 8.47
CA PHE A 50 9.34 6.97 9.02
C PHE A 50 8.85 8.38 9.33
N ILE A 51 8.00 8.98 8.50
CA ILE A 51 7.43 10.31 8.77
C ILE A 51 6.58 10.26 10.04
N ALA A 52 5.80 9.19 10.25
CA ALA A 52 5.05 9.01 11.48
C ALA A 52 5.98 8.85 12.70
N LEU A 53 7.06 8.05 12.58
CA LEU A 53 8.03 7.82 13.64
C LEU A 53 8.79 9.11 14.00
N ILE A 54 9.38 9.76 13.00
CA ILE A 54 10.17 10.99 13.19
C ILE A 54 9.28 12.12 13.68
N GLY A 55 8.10 12.28 13.04
CA GLY A 55 7.14 13.31 13.41
C GLY A 55 6.70 13.21 14.86
N TYR A 56 6.39 12.00 15.33
CA TYR A 56 6.07 11.78 16.72
C TYR A 56 7.27 12.08 17.65
N SER A 57 8.46 11.54 17.35
CA SER A 57 9.64 11.76 18.19
C SER A 57 9.99 13.24 18.33
N MET A 58 9.89 14.02 17.25
CA MET A 58 10.11 15.48 17.27
C MET A 58 9.04 16.21 18.10
N LEU A 59 7.79 15.83 17.97
CA LEU A 59 6.69 16.43 18.73
C LEU A 59 6.78 16.13 20.21
N GLU A 60 7.19 14.92 20.59
CA GLU A 60 7.45 14.52 21.96
C GLU A 60 8.63 15.29 22.55
N GLU A 61 9.77 15.34 21.84
CA GLU A 61 11.00 15.99 22.29
C GLU A 61 10.84 17.51 22.45
N TRP A 62 10.21 18.19 21.49
CA TRP A 62 10.10 19.66 21.47
C TRP A 62 8.94 20.21 22.27
N PHE A 63 7.83 19.49 22.34
CA PHE A 63 6.57 19.99 22.90
C PHE A 63 6.01 19.12 24.00
N GLY A 64 6.61 17.97 24.30
CA GLY A 64 6.08 17.01 25.28
C GLY A 64 4.72 16.43 24.89
N ILE A 65 4.44 16.36 23.60
CA ILE A 65 3.13 15.91 23.10
C ILE A 65 2.99 14.40 23.29
N SER A 66 1.87 13.98 23.91
CA SER A 66 1.58 12.57 24.12
C SER A 66 1.34 11.83 22.80
N MET A 67 1.53 10.49 22.81
CA MET A 67 1.26 9.60 21.67
C MET A 67 -0.19 9.76 21.15
N GLU A 68 -1.14 9.99 22.03
CA GLU A 68 -2.55 10.23 21.66
C GLU A 68 -2.70 11.40 20.70
N ILE A 69 -2.03 12.51 20.97
CA ILE A 69 -2.13 13.72 20.14
C ILE A 69 -1.23 13.62 18.91
N GLY A 70 -0.03 13.00 19.02
CA GLY A 70 0.95 12.94 17.95
C GLY A 70 0.58 11.96 16.82
N PHE A 71 -0.14 10.88 17.14
CA PHE A 71 -0.49 9.84 16.15
C PHE A 71 -1.55 10.32 15.14
N TRP A 72 -2.64 10.94 15.59
CA TRP A 72 -3.76 11.30 14.71
C TRP A 72 -3.39 12.24 13.56
N PRO A 73 -2.59 13.29 13.77
CA PRO A 73 -2.13 14.12 12.67
C PRO A 73 -1.26 13.35 11.65
N SER A 74 -0.51 12.34 12.07
CA SER A 74 0.35 11.57 11.18
C SER A 74 -0.43 10.83 10.08
N LEU A 75 -1.70 10.45 10.37
CA LEU A 75 -2.61 9.84 9.39
C LEU A 75 -2.95 10.78 8.21
N ILE A 76 -2.74 12.08 8.36
CA ILE A 76 -2.99 13.09 7.32
C ILE A 76 -1.66 13.63 6.78
N VAL A 77 -0.75 14.02 7.66
CA VAL A 77 0.49 14.70 7.29
C VAL A 77 1.43 13.78 6.50
N ALA A 78 1.62 12.54 6.95
CA ALA A 78 2.53 11.62 6.28
C ALA A 78 2.03 11.22 4.87
N PRO A 79 0.77 10.80 4.66
CA PRO A 79 0.26 10.53 3.32
C PRO A 79 0.30 11.75 2.41
N LEU A 80 0.00 12.94 2.93
CA LEU A 80 0.07 14.17 2.16
C LEU A 80 1.50 14.46 1.70
N PHE A 81 2.48 14.34 2.60
CA PHE A 81 3.89 14.52 2.26
C PHE A 81 4.37 13.51 1.22
N VAL A 82 4.05 12.23 1.42
CA VAL A 82 4.41 11.16 0.47
C VAL A 82 3.71 11.35 -0.87
N GLY A 83 2.45 11.80 -0.86
CA GLY A 83 1.72 12.14 -2.08
C GLY A 83 2.34 13.31 -2.85
N ILE A 84 2.74 14.38 -2.15
CA ILE A 84 3.45 15.53 -2.74
C ILE A 84 4.80 15.07 -3.32
N LEU A 85 5.55 14.24 -2.61
CA LEU A 85 6.79 13.68 -3.12
C LEU A 85 6.54 12.84 -4.38
N GLY A 86 5.48 12.05 -4.41
CA GLY A 86 5.04 11.31 -5.60
C GLY A 86 4.76 12.25 -6.78
N VAL A 87 4.02 13.34 -6.55
CA VAL A 87 3.77 14.39 -7.56
C VAL A 87 5.07 14.99 -8.09
N ILE A 88 6.03 15.29 -7.21
CA ILE A 88 7.34 15.82 -7.61
C ILE A 88 8.10 14.81 -8.48
N ILE A 89 8.19 13.55 -8.05
CA ILE A 89 8.87 12.49 -8.79
C ILE A 89 8.23 12.29 -10.18
N GLU A 90 6.91 12.25 -10.24
CA GLU A 90 6.21 12.11 -11.51
C GLU A 90 6.50 13.28 -12.45
N ARG A 91 6.33 14.52 -11.99
CA ARG A 91 6.50 15.72 -12.84
C ARG A 91 7.92 15.93 -13.32
N THR A 92 8.91 15.67 -12.47
CA THR A 92 10.31 15.97 -12.74
C THR A 92 11.05 14.85 -13.47
N MET A 93 10.69 13.60 -13.17
CA MET A 93 11.42 12.41 -13.63
C MET A 93 10.56 11.52 -14.53
N LEU A 94 9.46 10.92 -14.03
CA LEU A 94 8.69 9.92 -14.75
C LEU A 94 8.06 10.47 -16.03
N LYS A 95 7.52 11.67 -16.00
CA LYS A 95 6.89 12.31 -17.16
C LYS A 95 7.82 12.37 -18.39
N ARG A 96 9.14 12.47 -18.19
CA ARG A 96 10.12 12.51 -19.28
C ARG A 96 10.35 11.14 -19.92
N LEU A 97 9.91 10.07 -19.27
CA LEU A 97 10.12 8.69 -19.71
C LEU A 97 8.87 8.07 -20.35
N TYR A 98 7.73 8.76 -20.39
CA TYR A 98 6.47 8.21 -20.92
C TYR A 98 6.51 7.85 -22.39
N GLU A 99 7.35 8.51 -23.16
CA GLU A 99 7.56 8.23 -24.61
C GLU A 99 8.64 7.17 -24.86
N LEU A 100 9.35 6.73 -23.82
CA LEU A 100 10.40 5.73 -23.89
C LEU A 100 9.85 4.34 -23.52
N ASP A 101 10.70 3.32 -23.67
CA ASP A 101 10.37 1.96 -23.24
C ASP A 101 10.07 1.91 -21.74
N HIS A 102 9.07 1.11 -21.34
CA HIS A 102 8.64 0.96 -19.95
C HIS A 102 9.76 0.54 -18.99
N ILE A 103 10.84 -0.07 -19.50
CA ILE A 103 12.03 -0.45 -18.74
C ILE A 103 12.69 0.76 -18.09
N TYR A 104 12.72 1.93 -18.77
CA TYR A 104 13.32 3.15 -18.19
C TYR A 104 12.57 3.64 -16.95
N GLY A 105 11.24 3.59 -16.97
CA GLY A 105 10.40 3.93 -15.81
C GLY A 105 10.64 2.97 -14.63
N LEU A 106 10.76 1.68 -14.93
CA LEU A 106 11.06 0.64 -13.94
C LEU A 106 12.44 0.85 -13.30
N LEU A 107 13.49 1.10 -14.12
CA LEU A 107 14.84 1.36 -13.61
C LEU A 107 14.90 2.65 -12.77
N LEU A 108 14.20 3.71 -13.20
CA LEU A 108 14.13 4.96 -12.45
C LEU A 108 13.50 4.73 -11.07
N THR A 109 12.33 4.09 -11.01
CA THR A 109 11.64 3.86 -9.73
C THR A 109 12.40 2.91 -8.81
N PHE A 110 13.10 1.92 -9.37
CA PHE A 110 14.01 1.07 -8.61
C PHE A 110 15.21 1.86 -8.08
N GLY A 111 15.83 2.73 -8.90
CA GLY A 111 16.92 3.62 -8.46
C GLY A 111 16.47 4.56 -7.32
N ILE A 112 15.27 5.15 -7.42
CA ILE A 112 14.69 5.98 -6.34
C ILE A 112 14.53 5.15 -5.05
N THR A 113 14.09 3.91 -5.17
CA THR A 113 13.97 2.99 -4.00
C THR A 113 15.31 2.81 -3.31
N LEU A 114 16.37 2.49 -4.08
CA LEU A 114 17.71 2.28 -3.51
C LEU A 114 18.28 3.55 -2.86
N ILE A 115 18.05 4.72 -3.48
CA ILE A 115 18.48 6.00 -2.90
C ILE A 115 17.79 6.25 -1.57
N LEU A 116 16.46 6.10 -1.52
CA LEU A 116 15.70 6.30 -0.28
C LEU A 116 16.10 5.31 0.80
N GLN A 117 16.24 4.03 0.47
CA GLN A 117 16.71 3.01 1.41
C GLN A 117 18.12 3.32 1.93
N GLY A 118 19.03 3.69 1.05
CA GLY A 118 20.40 4.06 1.43
C GLY A 118 20.43 5.28 2.34
N LEU A 119 19.68 6.32 2.04
CA LEU A 119 19.57 7.52 2.88
C LEU A 119 19.08 7.17 4.30
N PHE A 120 18.00 6.40 4.41
CA PHE A 120 17.45 6.04 5.71
C PHE A 120 18.32 5.03 6.46
N SER A 121 19.01 4.11 5.77
CA SER A 121 19.95 3.15 6.40
C SER A 121 21.16 3.82 7.02
N ASN A 122 21.54 5.04 6.57
CA ASN A 122 22.63 5.79 7.18
C ASN A 122 22.27 6.40 8.54
N TYR A 123 20.98 6.63 8.80
CA TYR A 123 20.51 7.30 10.02
C TYR A 123 19.76 6.36 10.97
N PHE A 124 19.16 5.30 10.43
CA PHE A 124 18.35 4.35 11.18
C PHE A 124 18.89 2.93 11.07
N ASN A 125 18.70 2.15 12.12
CA ASN A 125 19.13 0.77 12.13
C ASN A 125 18.36 -0.06 11.08
N VAL A 126 19.09 -0.83 10.28
CA VAL A 126 18.52 -1.74 9.28
C VAL A 126 17.64 -2.82 9.93
N SER A 127 17.94 -3.21 11.17
CA SER A 127 17.12 -4.17 11.94
C SER A 127 15.75 -3.63 12.35
N GLY A 128 15.50 -2.34 12.14
CA GLY A 128 14.26 -1.66 12.45
C GLY A 128 14.26 -0.97 13.81
N THR A 129 13.55 0.15 13.88
CA THR A 129 13.28 0.92 15.07
C THR A 129 11.84 0.65 15.49
N PRO A 130 11.58 0.19 16.73
CA PRO A 130 10.21 0.03 17.19
C PRO A 130 9.54 1.41 17.28
N TYR A 131 8.27 1.46 16.88
CA TYR A 131 7.45 2.65 17.09
C TYR A 131 7.18 2.80 18.59
N PRO A 132 7.25 4.00 19.18
CA PRO A 132 7.27 4.18 20.64
C PRO A 132 6.03 3.67 21.38
N GLY A 133 4.91 3.48 20.68
CA GLY A 133 3.67 2.95 21.31
C GLY A 133 2.46 3.04 20.38
N GLN A 134 1.30 2.94 20.99
CA GLN A 134 0.01 3.11 20.32
C GLN A 134 -0.76 4.21 21.06
N PRO A 135 -1.68 4.93 20.39
CA PRO A 135 -2.56 5.87 21.08
C PRO A 135 -3.26 5.22 22.28
N GLU A 136 -3.36 5.92 23.40
CA GLU A 136 -3.97 5.39 24.63
C GLU A 136 -5.41 4.90 24.38
N SER A 137 -6.17 5.62 23.55
CA SER A 137 -7.52 5.24 23.11
C SER A 137 -7.57 3.90 22.37
N LEU A 138 -6.46 3.44 21.78
CA LEU A 138 -6.33 2.19 21.02
C LEU A 138 -5.41 1.16 21.67
N SER A 139 -4.91 1.42 22.89
CA SER A 139 -4.01 0.52 23.62
C SER A 139 -4.71 -0.69 24.26
N GLY A 140 -6.04 -0.71 24.21
CA GLY A 140 -6.87 -1.78 24.79
C GLY A 140 -6.71 -3.13 24.08
N VAL A 141 -7.27 -4.16 24.71
CA VAL A 141 -7.32 -5.52 24.18
C VAL A 141 -8.76 -6.03 24.24
N LEU A 142 -9.25 -6.53 23.12
CA LEU A 142 -10.58 -7.13 23.02
C LEU A 142 -10.50 -8.63 23.25
N ASN A 143 -11.32 -9.13 24.18
CA ASN A 143 -11.46 -10.56 24.38
C ASN A 143 -12.53 -11.12 23.43
N LEU A 144 -12.09 -11.85 22.41
CA LEU A 144 -12.95 -12.50 21.42
C LEU A 144 -13.36 -13.94 21.81
N GLY A 145 -13.02 -14.37 23.04
CA GLY A 145 -13.29 -15.72 23.53
C GLY A 145 -12.29 -16.78 23.04
N PHE A 146 -11.80 -16.66 21.81
CA PHE A 146 -10.78 -17.55 21.23
C PHE A 146 -9.36 -16.93 21.21
N MET A 147 -9.25 -15.60 21.31
CA MET A 147 -7.99 -14.88 21.46
C MET A 147 -8.20 -13.49 22.05
N TYR A 148 -7.13 -12.93 22.63
CA TYR A 148 -7.03 -11.53 22.97
C TYR A 148 -6.51 -10.75 21.77
N PHE A 149 -7.30 -9.81 21.22
CA PHE A 149 -6.95 -9.07 20.01
C PHE A 149 -6.70 -7.60 20.33
N PRO A 150 -5.50 -7.04 19.98
CA PRO A 150 -5.20 -5.62 20.23
C PRO A 150 -6.17 -4.70 19.50
N THR A 151 -6.71 -3.70 20.20
CA THR A 151 -7.70 -2.74 19.66
C THR A 151 -7.13 -1.97 18.48
N TYR A 152 -5.83 -1.63 18.52
CA TYR A 152 -5.15 -0.97 17.41
C TYR A 152 -5.21 -1.77 16.10
N ARG A 153 -5.00 -3.09 16.16
CA ARG A 153 -5.08 -3.94 14.94
C ARG A 153 -6.49 -3.97 14.38
N LEU A 154 -7.51 -3.97 15.23
CA LEU A 154 -8.90 -3.86 14.77
C LEU A 154 -9.16 -2.51 14.09
N PHE A 155 -8.69 -1.42 14.71
CA PHE A 155 -8.75 -0.08 14.10
C PHE A 155 -8.07 -0.07 12.74
N ALA A 156 -6.85 -0.60 12.62
CA ALA A 156 -6.11 -0.67 11.36
C ALA A 156 -6.88 -1.45 10.29
N ILE A 157 -7.52 -2.58 10.66
CA ILE A 157 -8.35 -3.37 9.72
C ILE A 157 -9.53 -2.53 9.24
N VAL A 158 -10.33 -1.99 10.16
CA VAL A 158 -11.55 -1.24 9.81
C VAL A 158 -11.20 0.01 8.99
N PHE A 159 -10.21 0.77 9.44
CA PHE A 159 -9.77 1.98 8.75
C PHE A 159 -9.27 1.70 7.33
N SER A 160 -8.41 0.69 7.17
CA SER A 160 -7.91 0.29 5.85
C SER A 160 -9.03 -0.17 4.91
N ILE A 161 -9.99 -0.95 5.40
CA ILE A 161 -11.17 -1.37 4.63
C ILE A 161 -11.97 -0.15 4.19
N VAL A 162 -12.25 0.80 5.09
CA VAL A 162 -12.98 2.04 4.77
C VAL A 162 -12.25 2.84 3.69
N VAL A 163 -10.93 3.02 3.82
CA VAL A 163 -10.11 3.73 2.82
C VAL A 163 -10.14 3.00 1.47
N CYS A 164 -9.98 1.68 1.47
CA CYS A 164 -10.03 0.87 0.24
C CYS A 164 -11.37 1.01 -0.48
N PHE A 165 -12.48 0.84 0.23
CA PHE A 165 -13.81 0.97 -0.37
C PHE A 165 -14.18 2.39 -0.74
N ALA A 166 -13.77 3.40 0.04
CA ALA A 166 -13.94 4.81 -0.31
C ALA A 166 -13.19 5.14 -1.62
N THR A 167 -11.94 4.69 -1.75
CA THR A 167 -11.15 4.87 -2.97
C THR A 167 -11.79 4.18 -4.17
N TRP A 168 -12.20 2.92 -4.00
CA TRP A 168 -12.92 2.19 -5.04
C TRP A 168 -14.18 2.94 -5.47
N TYR A 169 -15.01 3.39 -4.51
CA TYR A 169 -16.23 4.13 -4.81
C TYR A 169 -15.96 5.42 -5.58
N VAL A 170 -14.94 6.19 -5.17
CA VAL A 170 -14.55 7.44 -5.85
C VAL A 170 -14.12 7.16 -7.30
N ILE A 171 -13.32 6.12 -7.53
CA ILE A 171 -12.80 5.85 -8.87
C ILE A 171 -13.84 5.16 -9.76
N GLU A 172 -14.66 4.24 -9.24
CA GLU A 172 -15.63 3.52 -10.07
C GLU A 172 -16.96 4.27 -10.28
N HIS A 173 -17.41 5.04 -9.28
CA HIS A 173 -18.76 5.59 -9.26
C HIS A 173 -18.83 7.12 -9.37
N THR A 174 -17.68 7.84 -9.48
CA THR A 174 -17.72 9.30 -9.60
C THR A 174 -17.24 9.78 -10.98
N ARG A 175 -17.54 11.07 -11.25
CA ARG A 175 -17.08 11.76 -12.47
C ARG A 175 -15.54 11.85 -12.55
N LEU A 176 -14.85 11.84 -11.43
CA LEU A 176 -13.38 11.82 -11.41
C LEU A 176 -12.85 10.55 -12.07
N GLY A 177 -13.32 9.39 -11.63
CA GLY A 177 -12.88 8.13 -12.19
C GLY A 177 -13.25 7.93 -13.66
N SER A 178 -14.44 8.37 -14.10
CA SER A 178 -14.81 8.29 -15.52
C SER A 178 -13.90 9.16 -16.41
N ARG A 179 -13.54 10.36 -15.94
CA ARG A 179 -12.58 11.25 -16.64
C ARG A 179 -11.18 10.62 -16.68
N LEU A 180 -10.74 10.01 -15.57
CA LEU A 180 -9.45 9.32 -15.51
C LEU A 180 -9.39 8.18 -16.54
N ARG A 181 -10.39 7.31 -16.59
CA ARG A 181 -10.46 6.21 -17.57
C ARG A 181 -10.46 6.74 -19.02
N ALA A 182 -11.26 7.77 -19.32
CA ALA A 182 -11.26 8.40 -20.64
C ALA A 182 -9.88 8.98 -21.02
N GLY A 183 -9.20 9.63 -20.04
CA GLY A 183 -7.88 10.21 -20.24
C GLY A 183 -6.79 9.18 -20.54
N VAL A 184 -6.94 7.96 -20.03
CA VAL A 184 -6.02 6.83 -20.31
C VAL A 184 -6.32 6.18 -21.66
N GLU A 185 -7.59 6.00 -21.98
CA GLU A 185 -8.03 5.33 -23.21
C GLU A 185 -7.71 6.16 -24.45
N ASN A 186 -7.99 7.46 -24.40
CA ASN A 186 -7.65 8.39 -25.48
C ASN A 186 -7.26 9.77 -24.95
N PRO A 187 -5.96 9.99 -24.63
CA PRO A 187 -5.48 11.25 -24.06
C PRO A 187 -5.74 12.46 -24.98
N GLN A 188 -5.57 12.28 -26.29
CA GLN A 188 -5.71 13.38 -27.27
C GLN A 188 -7.17 13.84 -27.37
N LEU A 189 -8.10 12.89 -27.48
CA LEU A 189 -9.52 13.19 -27.54
C LEU A 189 -9.99 13.84 -26.22
N THR A 190 -9.56 13.32 -25.11
CA THR A 190 -9.93 13.83 -23.78
C THR A 190 -9.42 15.26 -23.55
N GLN A 191 -8.23 15.58 -24.07
CA GLN A 191 -7.70 16.95 -24.04
C GLN A 191 -8.49 17.88 -24.98
N ALA A 192 -8.94 17.39 -26.15
CA ALA A 192 -9.79 18.17 -27.04
C ALA A 192 -11.12 18.60 -26.38
N PHE A 193 -11.64 17.81 -25.43
CA PHE A 193 -12.78 18.17 -24.58
C PHE A 193 -12.44 19.09 -23.38
N GLY A 194 -11.23 19.64 -23.34
CA GLY A 194 -10.79 20.61 -22.35
C GLY A 194 -10.33 20.02 -21.01
N LEU A 195 -10.14 18.71 -20.91
CA LEU A 195 -9.63 18.07 -19.71
C LEU A 195 -8.08 18.03 -19.70
N ASN A 196 -7.49 18.44 -18.59
CA ASN A 196 -6.03 18.44 -18.43
C ASN A 196 -5.54 17.04 -18.03
N VAL A 197 -5.34 16.17 -19.02
CA VAL A 197 -4.90 14.78 -18.80
C VAL A 197 -3.54 14.70 -18.08
N PRO A 198 -2.50 15.51 -18.42
CA PRO A 198 -1.24 15.49 -17.66
C PRO A 198 -1.40 15.76 -16.17
N LEU A 199 -2.24 16.73 -15.80
CA LEU A 199 -2.52 17.02 -14.39
C LEU A 199 -3.24 15.85 -13.71
N MET A 200 -4.16 15.21 -14.40
CA MET A 200 -4.89 14.05 -13.88
C MET A 200 -3.94 12.88 -13.61
N ILE A 201 -3.00 12.61 -14.51
CA ILE A 201 -1.95 11.59 -14.34
C ILE A 201 -1.11 11.89 -13.10
N THR A 202 -0.60 13.14 -12.98
CA THR A 202 0.22 13.57 -11.86
C THR A 202 -0.50 13.41 -10.52
N LEU A 203 -1.76 13.85 -10.42
CA LEU A 203 -2.54 13.74 -9.19
C LEU A 203 -2.87 12.30 -8.83
N THR A 204 -3.11 11.45 -9.83
CA THR A 204 -3.36 10.02 -9.61
C THR A 204 -2.12 9.31 -9.10
N PHE A 205 -0.95 9.61 -9.66
CA PHE A 205 0.32 9.07 -9.18
C PHE A 205 0.59 9.48 -7.74
N GLY A 206 0.42 10.79 -7.43
CA GLY A 206 0.54 11.31 -6.07
C GLY A 206 -0.44 10.67 -5.09
N PHE A 207 -1.68 10.47 -5.51
CA PHE A 207 -2.69 9.80 -4.69
C PHE A 207 -2.34 8.33 -4.40
N GLY A 208 -1.88 7.58 -5.40
CA GLY A 208 -1.38 6.22 -5.18
C GLY A 208 -0.21 6.17 -4.19
N CYS A 209 0.75 7.10 -4.31
CA CYS A 209 1.85 7.25 -3.35
C CYS A 209 1.34 7.60 -1.94
N ALA A 210 0.33 8.47 -1.83
CA ALA A 210 -0.30 8.83 -0.56
C ALA A 210 -0.95 7.61 0.13
N LEU A 211 -1.60 6.72 -0.64
CA LEU A 211 -2.15 5.46 -0.11
C LEU A 211 -1.05 4.54 0.44
N ALA A 212 0.11 4.47 -0.24
CA ALA A 212 1.26 3.72 0.30
C ALA A 212 1.79 4.35 1.59
N GLY A 213 1.93 5.68 1.63
CA GLY A 213 2.33 6.41 2.84
C GLY A 213 1.37 6.16 4.00
N LEU A 214 0.06 6.19 3.75
CA LEU A 214 -0.97 5.92 4.75
C LEU A 214 -0.88 4.48 5.29
N ALA A 215 -0.65 3.50 4.41
CA ALA A 215 -0.41 2.12 4.84
C ALA A 215 0.82 2.02 5.75
N GLY A 216 1.88 2.78 5.45
CA GLY A 216 3.09 2.87 6.28
C GLY A 216 2.82 3.41 7.68
N VAL A 217 2.05 4.50 7.80
CA VAL A 217 1.64 5.06 9.10
C VAL A 217 0.87 4.04 9.94
N LEU A 218 -0.11 3.37 9.34
CA LEU A 218 -0.91 2.35 10.03
C LEU A 218 -0.10 1.13 10.43
N ALA A 219 0.94 0.80 9.68
CA ALA A 219 1.80 -0.36 9.95
C ALA A 219 2.86 -0.07 11.03
N ALA A 220 3.27 1.18 11.20
CA ALA A 220 4.35 1.58 12.12
C ALA A 220 4.16 1.08 13.56
N PRO A 221 2.97 1.19 14.20
CA PRO A 221 2.75 0.65 15.54
C PRO A 221 2.60 -0.88 15.62
N ILE A 222 2.56 -1.57 14.50
CA ILE A 222 2.40 -3.05 14.44
C ILE A 222 3.73 -3.72 14.13
N TYR A 223 4.54 -3.11 13.26
CA TYR A 223 5.80 -3.63 12.78
C TYR A 223 6.94 -2.66 13.09
N SER A 224 8.15 -3.18 13.25
CA SER A 224 9.33 -2.32 13.37
C SER A 224 9.54 -1.51 12.10
N VAL A 225 9.76 -0.21 12.24
CA VAL A 225 10.03 0.70 11.13
C VAL A 225 11.48 0.52 10.70
N SER A 226 11.71 -0.01 9.50
CA SER A 226 13.05 -0.26 8.97
C SER A 226 13.20 0.27 7.53
N PRO A 227 14.43 0.61 7.12
CA PRO A 227 14.69 1.05 5.75
C PRO A 227 14.33 0.01 4.67
N LEU A 228 14.28 -1.27 5.02
CA LEU A 228 13.99 -2.35 4.08
C LEU A 228 12.54 -2.82 4.11
N MET A 229 11.69 -2.33 5.04
CA MET A 229 10.31 -2.80 5.21
C MET A 229 9.46 -2.73 3.93
N GLY A 230 9.75 -1.78 3.05
CA GLY A 230 9.04 -1.64 1.78
C GLY A 230 9.53 -2.58 0.68
N ALA A 231 10.81 -2.96 0.71
CA ALA A 231 11.39 -3.86 -0.28
C ALA A 231 10.84 -5.29 -0.16
N ASP A 232 10.65 -5.76 1.06
CA ASP A 232 10.09 -7.08 1.32
C ASP A 232 8.63 -7.19 0.87
N LEU A 233 7.87 -6.09 1.02
CA LEU A 233 6.44 -6.06 0.70
C LEU A 233 6.15 -5.82 -0.78
N ILE A 234 6.98 -5.06 -1.50
CA ILE A 234 6.66 -4.67 -2.88
C ILE A 234 6.49 -5.86 -3.81
N ILE A 235 7.28 -6.92 -3.64
CA ILE A 235 7.19 -8.14 -4.45
C ILE A 235 5.86 -8.85 -4.22
N VAL A 236 5.42 -8.94 -2.95
CA VAL A 236 4.11 -9.51 -2.59
C VAL A 236 2.97 -8.66 -3.15
N VAL A 237 3.07 -7.33 -3.02
CA VAL A 237 2.08 -6.38 -3.55
C VAL A 237 1.93 -6.49 -5.06
N PHE A 238 3.03 -6.70 -5.79
CA PHE A 238 2.98 -7.01 -7.22
C PHE A 238 2.23 -8.30 -7.50
N ALA A 239 2.52 -9.37 -6.75
CA ALA A 239 1.80 -10.64 -6.90
C ALA A 239 0.29 -10.45 -6.66
N VAL A 240 -0.09 -9.66 -5.64
CA VAL A 240 -1.50 -9.33 -5.35
C VAL A 240 -2.17 -8.61 -6.51
N VAL A 241 -1.51 -7.59 -7.09
CA VAL A 241 -2.05 -6.83 -8.24
C VAL A 241 -2.18 -7.70 -9.48
N VAL A 242 -1.22 -8.58 -9.73
CA VAL A 242 -1.26 -9.52 -10.85
C VAL A 242 -2.39 -10.53 -10.67
N ILE A 243 -2.53 -11.13 -9.50
CA ILE A 243 -3.63 -12.06 -9.17
C ILE A 243 -5.00 -11.35 -9.27
N GLY A 244 -5.08 -10.13 -8.75
CA GLY A 244 -6.30 -9.32 -8.80
C GLY A 244 -6.70 -8.93 -10.23
N GLY A 245 -5.73 -8.86 -11.12
CA GLY A 245 -5.84 -8.35 -12.49
C GLY A 245 -5.34 -6.93 -12.59
N MET A 246 -4.32 -6.73 -13.41
CA MET A 246 -3.65 -5.44 -13.59
C MET A 246 -4.64 -4.35 -14.00
N GLY A 247 -4.76 -3.30 -13.17
CA GLY A 247 -5.70 -2.19 -13.38
C GLY A 247 -7.11 -2.40 -12.78
N SER A 248 -7.41 -3.57 -12.20
CA SER A 248 -8.66 -3.80 -11.48
C SER A 248 -8.55 -3.38 -10.01
N ILE A 249 -9.21 -2.28 -9.65
CA ILE A 249 -9.20 -1.74 -8.28
C ILE A 249 -9.84 -2.71 -7.30
N MET A 250 -11.03 -3.22 -7.63
CA MET A 250 -11.71 -4.21 -6.80
C MET A 250 -10.92 -5.51 -6.73
N GLY A 251 -10.29 -5.91 -7.85
CA GLY A 251 -9.42 -7.08 -7.90
C GLY A 251 -8.23 -6.96 -6.94
N ALA A 252 -7.56 -5.80 -6.88
CA ALA A 252 -6.46 -5.56 -5.97
C ALA A 252 -6.90 -5.66 -4.49
N ILE A 253 -8.06 -5.07 -4.14
CA ILE A 253 -8.60 -5.11 -2.77
C ILE A 253 -8.92 -6.56 -2.37
N LEU A 254 -9.72 -7.25 -3.17
CA LEU A 254 -10.17 -8.60 -2.83
C LEU A 254 -9.03 -9.62 -2.80
N SER A 255 -8.09 -9.52 -3.76
CA SER A 255 -6.91 -10.39 -3.79
C SER A 255 -5.99 -10.12 -2.60
N GLY A 256 -5.80 -8.86 -2.21
CA GLY A 256 -5.01 -8.51 -1.03
C GLY A 256 -5.58 -9.14 0.24
N LEU A 257 -6.87 -8.98 0.48
CA LEU A 257 -7.56 -9.57 1.62
C LEU A 257 -7.52 -11.11 1.59
N ALA A 258 -7.81 -11.71 0.43
CA ALA A 258 -7.80 -13.16 0.28
C ALA A 258 -6.41 -13.77 0.49
N LEU A 259 -5.36 -13.15 -0.07
CA LEU A 259 -3.99 -13.64 0.06
C LEU A 259 -3.45 -13.48 1.48
N GLY A 260 -3.81 -12.42 2.18
CA GLY A 260 -3.49 -12.29 3.59
C GLY A 260 -4.15 -13.38 4.44
N LEU A 261 -5.42 -13.71 4.16
CA LEU A 261 -6.11 -14.84 4.81
C LEU A 261 -5.43 -16.18 4.50
N VAL A 262 -5.07 -16.43 3.24
CA VAL A 262 -4.37 -17.65 2.83
C VAL A 262 -3.02 -17.75 3.53
N GLU A 263 -2.24 -16.67 3.59
CA GLU A 263 -0.97 -16.64 4.31
C GLU A 263 -1.16 -16.97 5.80
N GLY A 264 -2.15 -16.33 6.47
CA GLY A 264 -2.47 -16.59 7.86
C GLY A 264 -2.88 -18.05 8.12
N LEU A 265 -3.72 -18.63 7.27
CA LEU A 265 -4.13 -20.03 7.38
C LEU A 265 -2.98 -21.00 7.05
N THR A 266 -2.11 -20.67 6.10
CA THR A 266 -0.93 -21.46 5.79
C THR A 266 0.03 -21.54 6.98
N LYS A 267 0.13 -20.49 7.80
CA LYS A 267 0.92 -20.49 9.06
C LYS A 267 0.45 -21.57 10.05
N VAL A 268 -0.81 -21.98 10.00
CA VAL A 268 -1.35 -23.05 10.86
C VAL A 268 -0.92 -24.43 10.37
N ILE A 269 -0.88 -24.62 9.04
CA ILE A 269 -0.66 -25.95 8.43
C ILE A 269 0.83 -26.19 8.23
N TYR A 270 1.51 -25.27 7.60
CA TYR A 270 2.93 -25.36 7.27
C TYR A 270 3.59 -23.97 7.28
N PRO A 271 4.05 -23.49 8.44
CA PRO A 271 4.60 -22.13 8.59
C PRO A 271 5.70 -21.74 7.59
N PRO A 272 6.64 -22.64 7.19
CA PRO A 272 7.69 -22.27 6.25
C PRO A 272 7.18 -21.88 4.85
N ALA A 273 6.00 -22.35 4.44
CA ALA A 273 5.42 -22.01 3.15
C ALA A 273 4.57 -20.74 3.15
N ALA A 274 4.35 -20.12 4.30
CA ALA A 274 3.40 -19.01 4.43
C ALA A 274 3.72 -17.82 3.54
N SER A 275 4.99 -17.44 3.39
CA SER A 275 5.41 -16.37 2.48
C SER A 275 5.47 -16.79 1.01
N THR A 276 5.64 -18.10 0.75
CA THR A 276 5.82 -18.63 -0.61
C THR A 276 4.49 -18.96 -1.28
N VAL A 277 3.43 -19.27 -0.48
CA VAL A 277 2.12 -19.66 -1.01
C VAL A 277 1.51 -18.61 -1.93
N ILE A 278 1.76 -17.32 -1.68
CA ILE A 278 1.27 -16.22 -2.51
C ILE A 278 1.81 -16.33 -3.96
N PHE A 279 3.10 -16.63 -4.10
CA PHE A 279 3.74 -16.78 -5.42
C PHE A 279 3.29 -18.05 -6.12
N PHE A 280 3.06 -19.14 -5.39
CA PHE A 280 2.48 -20.35 -5.94
C PHE A 280 1.06 -20.08 -6.49
N LEU A 281 0.23 -19.36 -5.74
CA LEU A 281 -1.10 -18.96 -6.20
C LEU A 281 -1.03 -18.02 -7.40
N MET A 282 -0.04 -17.12 -7.44
CA MET A 282 0.17 -16.24 -8.59
C MET A 282 0.43 -17.06 -9.86
N VAL A 283 1.34 -18.03 -9.80
CA VAL A 283 1.62 -18.93 -10.94
C VAL A 283 0.35 -19.68 -11.37
N LEU A 284 -0.39 -20.24 -10.42
CA LEU A 284 -1.65 -20.93 -10.70
C LEU A 284 -2.66 -20.03 -11.39
N VAL A 285 -2.90 -18.81 -10.85
CA VAL A 285 -3.85 -17.88 -11.45
C VAL A 285 -3.43 -17.48 -12.85
N LEU A 286 -2.15 -17.15 -13.08
CA LEU A 286 -1.65 -16.78 -14.41
C LEU A 286 -1.75 -17.92 -15.43
N LEU A 287 -1.61 -19.17 -14.99
CA LEU A 287 -1.74 -20.34 -15.85
C LEU A 287 -3.18 -20.52 -16.37
N PHE A 288 -4.20 -20.27 -15.52
CA PHE A 288 -5.60 -20.47 -15.86
C PHE A 288 -6.29 -19.18 -16.34
N ARG A 289 -5.85 -18.00 -15.83
CA ARG A 289 -6.38 -16.68 -16.18
C ARG A 289 -5.24 -15.66 -16.30
N PRO A 290 -4.62 -15.54 -17.48
CA PRO A 290 -3.49 -14.62 -17.71
C PRO A 290 -3.80 -13.15 -17.42
N ALA A 291 -5.08 -12.73 -17.54
CA ALA A 291 -5.54 -11.39 -17.21
C ALA A 291 -5.73 -11.14 -15.70
N GLY A 292 -5.54 -12.17 -14.86
CA GLY A 292 -5.90 -12.14 -13.44
C GLY A 292 -7.38 -12.42 -13.19
N LEU A 293 -7.78 -12.50 -11.90
CA LEU A 293 -9.14 -12.93 -11.51
C LEU A 293 -10.22 -11.94 -11.97
N PHE A 294 -9.92 -10.64 -11.96
CA PHE A 294 -10.84 -9.54 -12.31
C PHE A 294 -10.33 -8.67 -13.47
N GLY A 295 -9.27 -9.12 -14.17
CA GLY A 295 -8.76 -8.45 -15.36
C GLY A 295 -9.71 -8.62 -16.55
N LYS A 296 -9.72 -7.64 -17.45
CA LYS A 296 -10.43 -7.74 -18.73
C LYS A 296 -9.51 -8.39 -19.75
N GLU A 297 -9.94 -9.46 -20.37
CA GLU A 297 -9.28 -10.00 -21.56
C GLU A 297 -9.43 -8.96 -22.68
N LYS A 298 -8.28 -8.58 -23.26
CA LYS A 298 -8.22 -7.68 -24.42
C LYS A 298 -8.40 -8.46 -25.70
#